data_0eff7fd6ae8b9d2193255d895d21f702
#
_entry.id   0eff7fd6ae8b9d2193255d895d21f702
#
_cell.length_a   1.000
_cell.length_b   1.000
_cell.length_c   1.000
_cell.angle_alpha   90.00
_cell.angle_beta   90.00
_cell.angle_gamma   90.00
#
_symmetry.space_group_name_H-M   'P 1'
#
loop_
_entity.id
_entity.type
_entity.pdbx_description
1 polymer ?
#
loop_
_entity_poly.entity_id
_entity_poly.type
_entity_poly.pdbx_seq_one_letter_code
_entity_poly.pdbx_strand_id
1 'polypeptide(L)'
;MSKTIYYACKYAPLELFAGYGATFSALDPLAESFSCAERCAHANLCGYAKAVLEQVEQSGIRALVLTNCCDAMLRVYDVLAASGKMEFLQLLPVPHQSTPATRARFARDLHRLADALQRYTGQEFDAQRAHAFFVHKLHAEGPHLTLLGAHGGSVLYD
;
A
#
# COMPACT_ATOMS: atom_id res chain seq x y z
N MET A 1 13.65 -13.78 -9.67
CA MET A 1 12.78 -13.86 -8.47
C MET A 1 11.70 -12.80 -8.62
N SER A 2 10.43 -13.17 -8.55
CA SER A 2 9.32 -12.20 -8.58
C SER A 2 9.42 -11.31 -7.34
N LYS A 3 9.53 -10.00 -7.55
CA LYS A 3 9.59 -9.02 -6.44
C LYS A 3 8.16 -8.72 -6.01
N THR A 4 7.81 -9.09 -4.78
CA THR A 4 6.47 -8.81 -4.22
C THR A 4 6.40 -7.38 -3.73
N ILE A 5 5.40 -6.63 -4.18
CA ILE A 5 5.06 -5.30 -3.68
C ILE A 5 4.03 -5.46 -2.57
N TYR A 6 4.32 -4.94 -1.39
CA TYR A 6 3.37 -4.93 -0.28
C TYR A 6 2.55 -3.64 -0.28
N TYR A 7 1.38 -3.69 0.32
CA TYR A 7 0.53 -2.52 0.54
C TYR A 7 -0.17 -2.60 1.90
N ALA A 8 -0.43 -1.45 2.51
CA ALA A 8 -0.99 -1.37 3.86
C ALA A 8 -2.44 -0.86 3.90
N CYS A 9 -3.03 -0.47 2.78
CA CYS A 9 -4.33 0.19 2.76
C CYS A 9 -5.18 -0.32 1.59
N LYS A 10 -6.48 -0.52 1.85
CA LYS A 10 -7.47 -0.94 0.84
C LYS A 10 -7.61 0.01 -0.36
N TYR A 11 -7.11 1.24 -0.24
CA TYR A 11 -7.10 2.22 -1.34
C TYR A 11 -5.87 2.08 -2.25
N ALA A 12 -5.03 1.08 -2.04
CA ALA A 12 -3.97 0.76 -2.99
C ALA A 12 -4.59 0.33 -4.33
N PRO A 13 -4.10 0.85 -5.47
CA PRO A 13 -4.66 0.54 -6.79
C PRO A 13 -4.17 -0.82 -7.28
N LEU A 14 -4.75 -1.91 -6.78
CA LEU A 14 -4.31 -3.28 -7.04
C LEU A 14 -4.41 -3.65 -8.52
N GLU A 15 -5.40 -3.11 -9.22
CA GLU A 15 -5.56 -3.24 -10.67
C GLU A 15 -4.35 -2.64 -11.45
N LEU A 16 -3.76 -1.58 -10.93
CA LEU A 16 -2.55 -1.00 -11.50
C LEU A 16 -1.35 -1.95 -11.31
N PHE A 17 -1.20 -2.55 -10.12
CA PHE A 17 -0.16 -3.54 -9.85
C PHE A 17 -0.32 -4.76 -10.76
N ALA A 18 -1.54 -5.27 -10.89
CA ALA A 18 -1.85 -6.38 -11.79
C ALA A 18 -1.52 -6.03 -13.24
N GLY A 19 -1.87 -4.83 -13.71
CA GLY A 19 -1.57 -4.36 -15.06
C GLY A 19 -0.08 -4.36 -15.39
N TYR A 20 0.79 -4.05 -14.42
CA TYR A 20 2.24 -4.17 -14.56
C TYR A 20 2.80 -5.55 -14.25
N GLY A 21 1.95 -6.57 -14.08
CA GLY A 21 2.39 -7.94 -13.80
C GLY A 21 3.15 -8.09 -12.49
N ALA A 22 2.98 -7.16 -11.56
CA ALA A 22 3.59 -7.25 -10.25
C ALA A 22 2.91 -8.34 -9.42
N THR A 23 3.70 -9.08 -8.65
CA THR A 23 3.17 -9.84 -7.51
C THR A 23 2.95 -8.87 -6.36
N PHE A 24 1.82 -8.93 -5.68
CA PHE A 24 1.52 -8.04 -4.56
C PHE A 24 0.82 -8.77 -3.43
N SER A 25 0.99 -8.25 -2.20
CA SER A 25 0.38 -8.80 -0.99
C SER A 25 0.02 -7.69 -0.03
N ALA A 26 -1.09 -7.85 0.67
CA ALA A 26 -1.41 -6.99 1.79
C ALA A 26 -0.43 -7.18 2.94
N LEU A 27 -0.13 -6.11 3.67
CA LEU A 27 0.47 -6.23 4.99
C LEU A 27 -0.60 -6.69 5.97
N ASP A 28 -0.26 -7.69 6.77
CA ASP A 28 -1.04 -8.13 7.94
C ASP A 28 -0.17 -7.92 9.19
N PRO A 29 -0.13 -6.67 9.71
CA PRO A 29 0.81 -6.30 10.76
C PRO A 29 0.32 -6.80 12.12
N LEU A 30 0.60 -8.05 12.42
CA LEU A 30 0.50 -8.63 13.75
C LEU A 30 1.88 -8.60 14.40
N ALA A 31 2.04 -7.79 15.44
CA ALA A 31 3.28 -7.68 16.17
C ALA A 31 3.08 -7.97 17.67
N GLU A 32 3.86 -8.90 18.20
CA GLU A 32 3.88 -9.21 19.65
C GLU A 32 4.71 -8.17 20.43
N SER A 33 5.63 -7.48 19.73
CA SER A 33 6.46 -6.42 20.29
C SER A 33 6.73 -5.34 19.26
N PHE A 34 7.15 -4.15 19.72
CA PHE A 34 7.45 -2.99 18.87
C PHE A 34 8.92 -2.57 18.97
N SER A 35 9.81 -3.51 19.26
CA SER A 35 11.22 -3.21 19.55
C SER A 35 11.96 -2.54 18.38
N CYS A 36 11.64 -2.86 17.13
CA CYS A 36 12.21 -2.20 15.97
C CYS A 36 11.57 -0.82 15.75
N ALA A 37 10.25 -0.74 15.86
CA ALA A 37 9.52 0.52 15.68
C ALA A 37 9.93 1.56 16.73
N GLU A 38 10.11 1.18 17.99
CA GLU A 38 10.50 2.08 19.08
C GLU A 38 11.91 2.64 18.96
N ARG A 39 12.79 2.00 18.19
CA ARG A 39 14.14 2.52 17.91
C ARG A 39 14.15 3.58 16.81
N CYS A 40 13.15 3.59 15.92
CA CYS A 40 13.17 4.46 14.73
C CYS A 40 11.98 5.42 14.65
N ALA A 41 10.96 5.25 15.49
CA ALA A 41 9.75 6.07 15.47
C ALA A 41 9.42 6.63 16.85
N HIS A 42 8.62 7.70 16.86
CA HIS A 42 8.19 8.33 18.10
C HIS A 42 7.26 7.42 18.91
N ALA A 43 7.38 7.44 20.23
CA ALA A 43 6.58 6.61 21.16
C ALA A 43 5.06 6.76 20.97
N ASN A 44 4.58 7.95 20.58
CA ASN A 44 3.17 8.25 20.37
C ASN A 44 2.60 7.74 19.04
N LEU A 45 3.40 7.06 18.21
CA LEU A 45 2.88 6.43 17.00
C LEU A 45 1.87 5.34 17.39
N CYS A 46 0.74 5.26 16.66
CA CYS A 46 -0.29 4.26 16.99
C CYS A 46 0.21 2.83 16.80
N GLY A 47 -0.42 1.87 17.50
CA GLY A 47 0.00 0.46 17.46
C GLY A 47 0.04 -0.14 16.07
N TYR A 48 -0.94 0.18 15.22
CA TYR A 48 -0.94 -0.28 13.83
C TYR A 48 0.28 0.21 13.03
N ALA A 49 0.61 1.50 13.11
CA ALA A 49 1.77 2.05 12.42
C ALA A 49 3.09 1.46 12.94
N LYS A 50 3.19 1.23 14.27
CA LYS A 50 4.34 0.50 14.85
C LYS A 50 4.41 -0.94 14.34
N ALA A 51 3.28 -1.64 14.26
CA ALA A 51 3.22 -3.01 13.75
C ALA A 51 3.64 -3.08 12.27
N VAL A 52 3.27 -2.10 11.45
CA VAL A 52 3.74 -2.00 10.06
C VAL A 52 5.26 -1.87 10.00
N LEU A 53 5.86 -0.98 10.79
CA LEU A 53 7.33 -0.82 10.84
C LEU A 53 8.01 -2.11 11.31
N GLU A 54 7.46 -2.76 12.33
CA GLU A 54 7.97 -4.01 12.87
C GLU A 54 7.95 -5.13 11.82
N GLN A 55 6.82 -5.31 11.13
CA GLN A 55 6.67 -6.32 10.09
C GLN A 55 7.62 -6.06 8.91
N VAL A 56 7.73 -4.80 8.45
CA VAL A 56 8.63 -4.43 7.35
C VAL A 56 10.07 -4.82 7.68
N GLU A 57 10.53 -4.54 8.89
CA GLU A 57 11.91 -4.86 9.28
C GLU A 57 12.11 -6.37 9.49
N GLN A 58 11.21 -7.04 10.22
CA GLN A 58 11.33 -8.47 10.55
C GLN A 58 11.20 -9.36 9.30
N SER A 59 10.27 -9.04 8.41
CA SER A 59 10.05 -9.82 7.19
C SER A 59 10.98 -9.43 6.04
N GLY A 60 11.87 -8.47 6.25
CA GLY A 60 12.81 -8.01 5.22
C GLY A 60 12.11 -7.41 4.00
N ILE A 61 10.94 -6.78 4.17
CA ILE A 61 10.20 -6.16 3.07
C ILE A 61 10.99 -4.98 2.52
N ARG A 62 11.12 -4.92 1.19
CA ARG A 62 11.88 -3.87 0.49
C ARG A 62 11.07 -3.13 -0.56
N ALA A 63 9.83 -3.59 -0.85
CA ALA A 63 8.92 -2.94 -1.79
C ALA A 63 7.56 -2.72 -1.14
N LEU A 64 7.14 -1.45 -1.03
CA LEU A 64 5.93 -1.07 -0.31
C LEU A 64 5.25 0.14 -0.94
N VAL A 65 3.93 0.08 -1.02
CA VAL A 65 3.07 1.22 -1.36
C VAL A 65 2.20 1.57 -0.17
N LEU A 66 2.30 2.81 0.27
CA LEU A 66 1.50 3.40 1.33
C LEU A 66 0.53 4.43 0.78
N THR A 67 -0.50 4.76 1.53
CA THR A 67 -1.39 5.89 1.25
C THR A 67 -1.35 6.88 2.42
N ASN A 68 -1.72 8.13 2.15
CA ASN A 68 -1.82 9.17 3.17
C ASN A 68 -3.14 9.09 3.96
N CYS A 69 -3.60 7.91 4.28
CA CYS A 69 -4.88 7.70 4.96
C CYS A 69 -4.93 8.31 6.37
N CYS A 70 -3.79 8.53 7.01
CA CYS A 70 -3.65 9.26 8.27
C CYS A 70 -2.20 9.74 8.46
N ASP A 71 -1.99 10.64 9.43
CA ASP A 71 -0.67 11.19 9.73
C ASP A 71 0.32 10.12 10.20
N ALA A 72 -0.16 9.08 10.89
CA ALA A 72 0.70 7.98 11.31
C ALA A 72 1.33 7.26 10.12
N MET A 73 0.56 7.03 9.04
CA MET A 73 1.10 6.40 7.82
C MET A 73 2.07 7.30 7.06
N LEU A 74 1.91 8.63 7.12
CA LEU A 74 2.92 9.56 6.63
C LEU A 74 4.24 9.42 7.40
N ARG A 75 4.17 9.28 8.73
CA ARG A 75 5.37 9.06 9.55
C ARG A 75 6.02 7.71 9.27
N VAL A 76 5.24 6.65 9.05
CA VAL A 76 5.78 5.36 8.60
C VAL A 76 6.56 5.52 7.28
N TYR A 77 5.99 6.23 6.32
CA TYR A 77 6.66 6.52 5.05
C TYR A 77 7.99 7.25 5.27
N ASP A 78 7.98 8.32 6.09
CA ASP A 78 9.18 9.10 6.37
C ASP A 78 10.30 8.27 7.01
N VAL A 79 9.95 7.44 7.99
CA VAL A 79 10.90 6.53 8.66
C VAL A 79 11.50 5.53 7.67
N LEU A 80 10.66 4.90 6.85
CA LEU A 80 11.12 3.94 5.86
C LEU A 80 11.98 4.59 4.77
N ALA A 81 11.61 5.79 4.31
CA ALA A 81 12.39 6.55 3.34
C ALA A 81 13.76 6.93 3.91
N ALA A 82 13.80 7.40 5.17
CA ALA A 82 15.04 7.77 5.84
C ALA A 82 15.96 6.57 6.11
N SER A 83 15.42 5.35 6.22
CA SER A 83 16.20 4.13 6.47
C SER A 83 17.16 3.78 5.33
N GLY A 84 16.87 4.21 4.09
CA GLY A 84 17.62 3.86 2.89
C GLY A 84 17.56 2.38 2.51
N LYS A 85 16.75 1.55 3.19
CA LYS A 85 16.68 0.11 2.99
C LYS A 85 15.67 -0.31 1.91
N MET A 86 14.76 0.60 1.51
CA MET A 86 13.68 0.28 0.58
C MET A 86 14.16 0.32 -0.87
N GLU A 87 13.88 -0.73 -1.64
CA GLU A 87 14.13 -0.76 -3.08
C GLU A 87 13.02 -0.04 -3.87
N PHE A 88 11.79 -0.16 -3.36
CA PHE A 88 10.62 0.49 -3.92
C PHE A 88 9.72 0.97 -2.80
N LEU A 89 9.61 2.28 -2.63
CA LEU A 89 8.74 2.89 -1.64
C LEU A 89 7.95 4.02 -2.31
N GLN A 90 6.63 3.90 -2.30
CA GLN A 90 5.75 4.89 -2.88
C GLN A 90 4.68 5.31 -1.87
N LEU A 91 4.37 6.60 -1.86
CA LEU A 91 3.24 7.15 -1.14
C LEU A 91 2.22 7.65 -2.18
N LEU A 92 1.03 7.07 -2.17
CA LEU A 92 -0.09 7.51 -3.01
C LEU A 92 -1.00 8.42 -2.20
N PRO A 93 -1.05 9.73 -2.50
CA PRO A 93 -1.98 10.65 -1.86
C PRO A 93 -3.42 10.39 -2.34
N VAL A 94 -4.26 9.88 -1.45
CA VAL A 94 -5.68 9.66 -1.72
C VAL A 94 -6.47 10.91 -1.30
N PRO A 95 -7.29 11.50 -2.19
CA PRO A 95 -8.03 12.70 -1.87
C PRO A 95 -9.19 12.42 -0.91
N HIS A 96 -9.37 13.27 0.11
CA HIS A 96 -10.50 13.21 1.04
C HIS A 96 -11.80 13.79 0.45
N GLN A 97 -11.71 14.56 -0.63
CA GLN A 97 -12.86 15.20 -1.27
C GLN A 97 -12.80 14.93 -2.78
N SER A 98 -13.98 14.72 -3.39
CA SER A 98 -14.10 14.49 -4.83
C SER A 98 -14.52 15.79 -5.54
N THR A 99 -13.54 16.64 -5.83
CA THR A 99 -13.70 17.82 -6.69
C THR A 99 -13.00 17.61 -8.03
N PRO A 100 -13.30 18.37 -9.09
CA PRO A 100 -12.55 18.29 -10.34
C PRO A 100 -11.04 18.47 -10.16
N ALA A 101 -10.63 19.39 -9.29
CA ALA A 101 -9.23 19.66 -9.01
C ALA A 101 -8.53 18.49 -8.30
N THR A 102 -9.18 17.91 -7.28
CA THR A 102 -8.62 16.77 -6.54
C THR A 102 -8.58 15.50 -7.38
N ARG A 103 -9.57 15.28 -8.26
CA ARG A 103 -9.53 14.18 -9.23
C ARG A 103 -8.39 14.32 -10.22
N ALA A 104 -8.19 15.52 -10.77
CA ALA A 104 -7.09 15.79 -11.70
C ALA A 104 -5.72 15.61 -11.02
N ARG A 105 -5.59 16.01 -9.74
CA ARG A 105 -4.38 15.76 -8.96
C ARG A 105 -4.15 14.26 -8.74
N PHE A 106 -5.18 13.54 -8.30
CA PHE A 106 -5.09 12.11 -8.05
C PHE A 106 -4.72 11.32 -9.31
N ALA A 107 -5.29 11.69 -10.47
CA ALA A 107 -4.89 11.10 -11.75
C ALA A 107 -3.39 11.29 -12.03
N ARG A 108 -2.83 12.48 -11.77
CA ARG A 108 -1.37 12.70 -11.92
C ARG A 108 -0.55 11.85 -10.94
N ASP A 109 -1.03 11.69 -9.71
CA ASP A 109 -0.34 10.87 -8.70
C ASP A 109 -0.39 9.38 -9.07
N LEU A 110 -1.50 8.90 -9.66
CA LEU A 110 -1.59 7.55 -10.24
C LEU A 110 -0.62 7.36 -11.42
N HIS A 111 -0.48 8.35 -12.31
CA HIS A 111 0.51 8.28 -13.40
C HIS A 111 1.94 8.21 -12.85
N ARG A 112 2.28 8.98 -11.82
CA ARG A 112 3.60 8.90 -11.17
C ARG A 112 3.87 7.51 -10.57
N LEU A 113 2.84 6.92 -9.94
CA LEU A 113 2.94 5.55 -9.43
C LEU A 113 3.10 4.55 -10.57
N ALA A 114 2.36 4.72 -11.67
CA ALA A 114 2.48 3.90 -12.88
C ALA A 114 3.90 3.92 -13.45
N ASP A 115 4.47 5.11 -13.62
CA ASP A 115 5.86 5.29 -14.09
C ASP A 115 6.87 4.63 -13.14
N ALA A 116 6.63 4.72 -11.82
CA ALA A 116 7.49 4.07 -10.83
C ALA A 116 7.38 2.54 -10.91
N LEU A 117 6.16 2.00 -11.07
CA LEU A 117 5.92 0.57 -11.24
C LEU A 117 6.57 0.03 -12.52
N GLN A 118 6.46 0.74 -13.63
CA GLN A 118 7.11 0.35 -14.88
C GLN A 118 8.62 0.24 -14.71
N ARG A 119 9.25 1.25 -14.09
CA ARG A 119 10.70 1.22 -13.81
C ARG A 119 11.10 0.08 -12.87
N TYR A 120 10.26 -0.20 -11.85
CA TYR A 120 10.57 -1.22 -10.86
C TYR A 120 10.36 -2.64 -11.37
N THR A 121 9.26 -2.89 -12.10
CA THR A 121 8.93 -4.21 -12.65
C THR A 121 9.66 -4.50 -13.97
N GLY A 122 10.01 -3.46 -14.73
CA GLY A 122 10.52 -3.59 -16.09
C GLY A 122 9.44 -4.02 -17.10
N GLN A 123 8.16 -3.99 -16.72
CA GLN A 123 7.03 -4.41 -17.55
C GLN A 123 6.25 -3.21 -18.07
N GLU A 124 5.71 -3.33 -19.26
CA GLU A 124 4.72 -2.39 -19.80
C GLU A 124 3.33 -2.66 -19.21
N PHE A 125 2.52 -1.62 -19.18
CA PHE A 125 1.15 -1.72 -18.68
C PHE A 125 0.26 -2.52 -19.63
N ASP A 126 -0.35 -3.58 -19.10
CA ASP A 126 -1.33 -4.42 -19.79
C ASP A 126 -2.75 -4.08 -19.28
N ALA A 127 -3.50 -3.35 -20.10
CA ALA A 127 -4.85 -2.94 -19.76
C ALA A 127 -5.84 -4.12 -19.64
N GLN A 128 -5.61 -5.20 -20.38
CA GLN A 128 -6.47 -6.39 -20.32
C GLN A 128 -6.28 -7.10 -18.98
N ARG A 129 -5.03 -7.23 -18.53
CA ARG A 129 -4.70 -7.83 -17.23
C ARG A 129 -5.27 -6.99 -16.06
N ALA A 130 -5.12 -5.68 -16.11
CA ALA A 130 -5.69 -4.77 -15.13
C ALA A 130 -7.22 -4.87 -15.09
N HIS A 131 -7.87 -4.91 -16.26
CA HIS A 131 -9.32 -5.06 -16.35
C HIS A 131 -9.80 -6.42 -15.85
N ALA A 132 -9.14 -7.50 -16.23
CA ALA A 132 -9.48 -8.85 -15.75
C ALA A 132 -9.41 -8.96 -14.22
N PHE A 133 -8.37 -8.37 -13.61
CA PHE A 133 -8.25 -8.32 -12.16
C PHE A 133 -9.40 -7.52 -11.51
N PHE A 134 -9.72 -6.34 -12.05
CA PHE A 134 -10.80 -5.49 -11.56
C PHE A 134 -12.17 -6.21 -11.64
N VAL A 135 -12.47 -6.85 -12.77
CA VAL A 135 -13.72 -7.61 -12.96
C VAL A 135 -13.79 -8.79 -11.98
N HIS A 136 -12.70 -9.53 -11.80
CA HIS A 136 -12.65 -10.64 -10.84
C HIS A 136 -12.91 -10.15 -9.41
N LYS A 137 -12.33 -9.05 -9.02
CA LYS A 137 -12.55 -8.44 -7.69
C LYS A 137 -14.02 -8.01 -7.48
N LEU A 138 -14.68 -7.47 -8.52
CA LEU A 138 -16.09 -7.07 -8.44
C LEU A 138 -17.06 -8.24 -8.35
N HIS A 139 -16.69 -9.41 -8.88
CA HIS A 139 -17.53 -10.61 -8.94
C HIS A 139 -17.13 -11.67 -7.90
N ALA A 140 -16.37 -11.30 -6.88
CA ALA A 140 -16.07 -12.20 -5.78
C ALA A 140 -17.40 -12.67 -5.14
N GLU A 141 -17.71 -13.96 -5.30
CA GLU A 141 -18.93 -14.57 -4.77
C GLU A 141 -18.78 -14.85 -3.28
N GLY A 142 -19.79 -14.52 -2.50
CA GLY A 142 -19.85 -14.86 -1.07
C GLY A 142 -20.63 -13.83 -0.24
N PRO A 143 -20.90 -14.12 1.03
CA PRO A 143 -21.51 -13.16 1.93
C PRO A 143 -20.54 -11.99 2.19
N HIS A 144 -20.97 -10.79 1.85
CA HIS A 144 -20.19 -9.58 2.05
C HIS A 144 -20.47 -8.99 3.44
N LEU A 145 -19.44 -8.83 4.25
CA LEU A 145 -19.47 -8.08 5.48
C LEU A 145 -18.77 -6.73 5.28
N THR A 146 -19.53 -5.64 5.36
CA THR A 146 -18.95 -4.30 5.31
C THR A 146 -18.54 -3.86 6.71
N LEU A 147 -17.25 -3.70 6.95
CA LEU A 147 -16.73 -3.10 8.18
C LEU A 147 -16.50 -1.61 7.97
N LEU A 148 -17.18 -0.80 8.76
CA LEU A 148 -16.93 0.64 8.85
C LEU A 148 -15.92 0.86 9.97
N GLY A 149 -14.70 1.27 9.64
CA GLY A 149 -13.71 1.57 10.67
C GLY A 149 -12.25 1.55 10.22
N ALA A 150 -11.35 1.36 11.17
CA ALA A 150 -9.93 1.56 11.07
C ALA A 150 -9.21 0.66 10.03
N HIS A 151 -8.03 1.09 9.66
CA HIS A 151 -7.23 0.68 8.50
C HIS A 151 -6.90 -0.81 8.36
N GLY A 152 -6.81 -1.55 9.42
CA GLY A 152 -6.34 -2.94 9.38
C GLY A 152 -7.43 -3.99 9.13
N GLY A 153 -8.68 -3.66 9.42
CA GLY A 153 -9.76 -4.65 9.43
C GLY A 153 -10.25 -5.11 8.06
N SER A 154 -10.04 -4.30 7.03
CA SER A 154 -10.56 -4.61 5.69
C SER A 154 -9.78 -5.69 4.96
N VAL A 155 -8.54 -5.93 5.35
CA VAL A 155 -7.67 -6.94 4.71
C VAL A 155 -8.05 -8.36 5.12
N LEU A 156 -8.66 -8.52 6.30
CA LEU A 156 -9.07 -9.82 6.83
C LEU A 156 -10.43 -10.32 6.32
N TYR A 157 -11.18 -9.48 5.62
CA TYR A 157 -12.58 -9.73 5.26
C TYR A 157 -12.91 -9.51 3.79
N ASP A 158 -11.91 -9.23 2.94
CA ASP A 158 -12.07 -9.13 1.48
C ASP A 158 -11.98 -10.50 0.80
#